data_8d494eb91f1dc5b71e2d1b2755159eaf
#
_entry.id   8d494eb91f1dc5b71e2d1b2755159eaf
#
_cell.length_a   1.000
_cell.length_b   1.000
_cell.length_c   1.000
_cell.angle_alpha   90.00
_cell.angle_beta   90.00
_cell.angle_gamma   90.00
#
_symmetry.space_group_name_H-M   'P 1'
#
loop_
_entity.id
_entity.type
_entity.pdbx_description
1 polymer ?
#
loop_
_entity_poly.entity_id
_entity_poly.type
_entity_poly.pdbx_seq_one_letter_code
_entity_poly.pdbx_strand_id
1 'polypeptide(L)'
;MKSLVLKVAALGVLGLSAGPVGAQDVQSIPTNVDVSQPMSAFPPGAQMVELVRLYNPQITDRISTHGMPSNWQKLGWRVEGTVGFMAYMPWGDTIPLYSCFSNDNSTDYFTSNDPNCEGHFPFVGMEIVGWVMPYQIEGTVPLYRCDTPGYAEDHFDTTDLNCEGNKPGAINEGIIGYIWI
;
A
#
# COMPACT_ATOMS: atom_id res chain seq x y z
N MET A 1 -49.76 -30.83 -49.00
CA MET A 1 -48.31 -30.84 -48.70
C MET A 1 -47.87 -29.39 -48.52
N LYS A 2 -47.64 -28.95 -47.26
CA LYS A 2 -47.22 -27.58 -46.96
C LYS A 2 -45.72 -27.61 -46.66
N SER A 3 -44.91 -26.97 -47.46
CA SER A 3 -43.47 -26.89 -47.29
C SER A 3 -43.14 -25.86 -46.19
N LEU A 4 -42.42 -26.28 -45.16
CA LEU A 4 -41.99 -25.47 -44.07
C LEU A 4 -40.56 -24.95 -44.40
N VAL A 5 -40.45 -23.66 -44.63
CA VAL A 5 -39.15 -23.00 -44.87
C VAL A 5 -38.54 -22.64 -43.49
N LEU A 6 -37.45 -23.30 -43.16
CA LEU A 6 -36.67 -23.05 -41.92
C LEU A 6 -35.75 -21.82 -42.17
N LYS A 7 -36.02 -20.71 -41.49
CA LYS A 7 -35.10 -19.56 -41.48
C LYS A 7 -34.01 -19.80 -40.44
N VAL A 8 -32.77 -19.97 -40.88
CA VAL A 8 -31.58 -19.99 -40.04
C VAL A 8 -31.22 -18.56 -39.68
N ALA A 9 -31.34 -18.21 -38.42
CA ALA A 9 -30.85 -16.94 -37.88
C ALA A 9 -29.35 -17.09 -37.60
N ALA A 10 -28.53 -16.29 -38.25
CA ALA A 10 -27.10 -16.19 -37.96
C ALA A 10 -26.90 -15.46 -36.63
N LEU A 11 -26.39 -16.15 -35.60
CA LEU A 11 -25.90 -15.51 -34.39
C LEU A 11 -24.59 -14.80 -34.72
N GLY A 12 -24.61 -13.47 -34.69
CA GLY A 12 -23.39 -12.66 -34.69
C GLY A 12 -22.58 -12.88 -33.40
N VAL A 13 -21.37 -13.35 -33.56
CA VAL A 13 -20.40 -13.41 -32.48
C VAL A 13 -19.93 -11.98 -32.21
N LEU A 14 -20.41 -11.39 -31.11
CA LEU A 14 -19.83 -10.16 -30.55
C LEU A 14 -18.45 -10.48 -29.99
N GLY A 15 -17.42 -10.12 -30.76
CA GLY A 15 -16.04 -10.12 -30.28
C GLY A 15 -15.88 -9.09 -29.17
N LEU A 16 -15.75 -9.56 -27.94
CA LEU A 16 -15.26 -8.76 -26.82
C LEU A 16 -13.76 -8.50 -27.08
N SER A 17 -13.44 -7.31 -27.58
CA SER A 17 -12.08 -6.81 -27.58
C SER A 17 -11.74 -6.47 -26.12
N ALA A 18 -10.93 -7.30 -25.48
CA ALA A 18 -10.25 -6.92 -24.24
C ALA A 18 -9.29 -5.78 -24.59
N GLY A 19 -9.68 -4.56 -24.28
CA GLY A 19 -8.79 -3.41 -24.30
C GLY A 19 -7.69 -3.61 -23.24
N PRO A 20 -6.50 -3.02 -23.42
CA PRO A 20 -5.46 -3.08 -22.41
C PRO A 20 -6.01 -2.50 -21.11
N VAL A 21 -5.88 -3.24 -20.02
CA VAL A 21 -6.13 -2.72 -18.66
C VAL A 21 -5.13 -1.58 -18.48
N GLY A 22 -5.60 -0.35 -18.60
CA GLY A 22 -4.76 0.82 -18.45
C GLY A 22 -4.17 0.83 -17.03
N ALA A 23 -2.85 1.03 -16.95
CA ALA A 23 -2.20 1.31 -15.68
C ALA A 23 -2.98 2.43 -14.98
N GLN A 24 -3.41 2.19 -13.74
CA GLN A 24 -4.11 3.21 -12.98
C GLN A 24 -3.13 4.37 -12.72
N ASP A 25 -3.55 5.58 -13.04
CA ASP A 25 -2.78 6.78 -12.73
C ASP A 25 -2.68 6.91 -11.20
N VAL A 26 -1.52 6.56 -10.66
CA VAL A 26 -1.21 6.72 -9.23
C VAL A 26 -0.72 8.14 -9.01
N GLN A 27 -1.46 8.93 -8.23
CA GLN A 27 -1.06 10.27 -7.85
C GLN A 27 -0.33 10.25 -6.51
N SER A 28 0.71 11.06 -6.37
CA SER A 28 1.33 11.32 -5.08
C SER A 28 0.31 11.97 -4.14
N ILE A 29 0.32 11.54 -2.88
CA ILE A 29 -0.58 12.08 -1.86
C ILE A 29 -0.06 13.46 -1.46
N PRO A 30 -0.86 14.54 -1.58
CA PRO A 30 -0.44 15.83 -1.11
C PRO A 30 -0.36 15.80 0.42
N THR A 31 0.84 15.87 0.96
CA THR A 31 1.11 16.04 2.38
C THR A 31 1.46 17.50 2.64
N ASN A 32 0.97 18.06 3.74
CA ASN A 32 1.36 19.40 4.21
C ASN A 32 2.69 19.32 5.01
N VAL A 33 3.61 18.47 4.61
CA VAL A 33 4.90 18.39 5.28
C VAL A 33 5.71 19.63 4.86
N ASP A 34 6.11 20.41 5.86
CA ASP A 34 7.07 21.48 5.69
C ASP A 34 8.41 20.84 5.29
N VAL A 35 8.73 20.87 4.00
CA VAL A 35 9.96 20.31 3.41
C VAL A 35 11.21 21.14 3.81
N SER A 36 11.13 21.93 4.89
CA SER A 36 12.24 22.68 5.46
C SER A 36 13.22 21.84 6.29
N GLN A 37 12.98 20.52 6.42
CA GLN A 37 14.00 19.62 6.95
C GLN A 37 15.22 19.63 6.01
N PRO A 38 16.43 19.78 6.55
CA PRO A 38 17.62 19.84 5.72
C PRO A 38 17.74 18.54 4.92
N MET A 39 17.71 18.64 3.58
CA MET A 39 17.92 17.53 2.64
C MET A 39 19.28 16.79 2.84
N SER A 40 20.06 17.18 3.83
CA SER A 40 21.30 16.52 4.24
C SER A 40 21.11 15.18 4.98
N ALA A 41 19.87 14.84 5.35
CA ALA A 41 19.57 13.58 6.03
C ALA A 41 19.37 12.39 5.08
N PHE A 42 19.15 12.66 3.80
CA PHE A 42 18.91 11.59 2.82
C PHE A 42 20.19 11.12 2.14
N PRO A 43 20.28 9.83 1.82
CA PRO A 43 21.47 9.29 1.18
C PRO A 43 21.67 9.87 -0.22
N PRO A 44 22.91 10.24 -0.60
CA PRO A 44 23.18 10.81 -1.91
C PRO A 44 22.78 9.86 -3.04
N GLY A 45 22.04 10.39 -4.03
CA GLY A 45 21.63 9.64 -5.21
C GLY A 45 20.36 8.78 -5.02
N ALA A 46 19.81 8.68 -3.82
CA ALA A 46 18.51 8.05 -3.60
C ALA A 46 17.38 9.02 -4.02
N GLN A 47 16.41 8.51 -4.76
CA GLN A 47 15.13 9.21 -4.96
C GLN A 47 14.22 8.84 -3.80
N MET A 48 13.91 9.82 -2.96
CA MET A 48 13.11 9.58 -1.76
C MET A 48 11.64 9.92 -2.00
N VAL A 49 10.76 9.14 -1.38
CA VAL A 49 9.32 9.40 -1.31
C VAL A 49 8.84 9.27 0.12
N GLU A 50 7.76 9.97 0.44
CA GLU A 50 7.09 9.82 1.72
C GLU A 50 6.34 8.49 1.81
N LEU A 51 6.44 7.82 2.96
CA LEU A 51 5.51 6.78 3.37
C LEU A 51 4.39 7.46 4.15
N VAL A 52 3.24 7.58 3.52
CA VAL A 52 2.06 8.25 4.10
C VAL A 52 1.08 7.20 4.59
N ARG A 53 0.60 7.36 5.82
CA ARG A 53 -0.47 6.53 6.35
C ARG A 53 -1.82 7.19 6.12
N LEU A 54 -2.75 6.39 5.58
CA LEU A 54 -4.14 6.76 5.38
C LEU A 54 -5.02 5.87 6.23
N TYR A 55 -6.19 6.40 6.60
CA TYR A 55 -7.23 5.70 7.32
C TYR A 55 -8.56 5.79 6.58
N ASN A 56 -9.29 4.69 6.51
CA ASN A 56 -10.64 4.64 5.99
C ASN A 56 -11.63 4.23 7.09
N PRO A 57 -12.40 5.17 7.65
CA PRO A 57 -13.34 4.89 8.73
C PRO A 57 -14.54 4.03 8.32
N GLN A 58 -14.78 3.84 7.01
CA GLN A 58 -15.91 3.02 6.53
C GLN A 58 -15.62 1.53 6.64
N ILE A 59 -14.35 1.15 6.53
CA ILE A 59 -13.88 -0.24 6.62
C ILE A 59 -12.98 -0.45 7.84
N THR A 60 -12.72 0.61 8.62
CA THR A 60 -11.89 0.61 9.84
C THR A 60 -10.48 0.10 9.58
N ASP A 61 -9.83 0.60 8.53
CA ASP A 61 -8.59 0.08 8.04
C ASP A 61 -7.59 1.17 7.67
N ARG A 62 -6.31 0.87 7.75
CA ARG A 62 -5.18 1.73 7.42
C ARG A 62 -4.37 1.16 6.28
N ILE A 63 -3.78 2.03 5.51
CA ILE A 63 -2.80 1.67 4.49
C ILE A 63 -1.63 2.65 4.54
N SER A 64 -0.42 2.12 4.47
CA SER A 64 0.79 2.93 4.28
C SER A 64 1.27 2.83 2.84
N THR A 65 1.44 3.97 2.18
CA THR A 65 1.79 4.02 0.76
C THR A 65 2.44 5.35 0.39
N HIS A 66 3.08 5.43 -0.76
CA HIS A 66 3.57 6.69 -1.34
C HIS A 66 2.60 7.30 -2.35
N GLY A 67 1.58 6.56 -2.77
CA GLY A 67 0.60 7.02 -3.74
C GLY A 67 -0.68 6.21 -3.69
N MET A 68 -1.75 6.82 -4.16
CA MET A 68 -3.08 6.20 -4.22
C MET A 68 -3.74 6.49 -5.58
N PRO A 69 -4.69 5.67 -6.02
CA PRO A 69 -5.53 6.01 -7.17
C PRO A 69 -6.17 7.39 -7.02
N SER A 70 -6.32 8.13 -8.11
CA SER A 70 -6.79 9.54 -8.10
C SER A 70 -8.14 9.77 -7.41
N ASN A 71 -8.92 8.72 -7.20
CA ASN A 71 -10.23 8.76 -6.54
C ASN A 71 -10.21 8.34 -5.06
N TRP A 72 -9.04 8.18 -4.43
CA TRP A 72 -8.88 7.65 -3.08
C TRP A 72 -9.75 8.38 -2.02
N GLN A 73 -9.87 9.70 -2.11
CA GLN A 73 -10.71 10.48 -1.21
C GLN A 73 -12.20 10.14 -1.35
N LYS A 74 -12.66 9.89 -2.58
CA LYS A 74 -14.04 9.47 -2.85
C LYS A 74 -14.33 8.06 -2.33
N LEU A 75 -13.28 7.23 -2.19
CA LEU A 75 -13.36 5.90 -1.60
C LEU A 75 -13.32 5.93 -0.06
N GLY A 76 -13.27 7.11 0.55
CA GLY A 76 -13.35 7.30 2.01
C GLY A 76 -12.02 7.41 2.71
N TRP A 77 -10.89 7.28 2.02
CA TRP A 77 -9.56 7.39 2.61
C TRP A 77 -9.23 8.82 3.05
N ARG A 78 -8.52 8.94 4.15
CA ARG A 78 -8.06 10.20 4.74
C ARG A 78 -6.61 10.07 5.15
N VAL A 79 -5.82 11.12 4.94
CA VAL A 79 -4.43 11.17 5.41
C VAL A 79 -4.41 11.25 6.93
N GLU A 80 -3.69 10.34 7.59
CA GLU A 80 -3.37 10.44 9.02
C GLU A 80 -2.04 11.18 9.23
N GLY A 81 -1.05 10.91 8.39
CA GLY A 81 0.25 11.58 8.47
C GLY A 81 1.36 10.87 7.70
N THR A 82 2.54 11.47 7.74
CA THR A 82 3.77 10.86 7.22
C THR A 82 4.38 9.98 8.29
N VAL A 83 4.69 8.72 7.94
CA VAL A 83 5.40 7.77 8.81
C VAL A 83 6.90 8.03 8.74
N GLY A 84 7.41 8.36 7.55
CA GLY A 84 8.81 8.65 7.26
C GLY A 84 9.06 8.67 5.76
N PHE A 85 10.32 8.46 5.37
CA PHE A 85 10.74 8.45 3.97
C PHE A 85 11.40 7.13 3.61
N MET A 86 11.22 6.71 2.38
CA MET A 86 11.81 5.50 1.81
C MET A 86 12.32 5.79 0.40
N ALA A 87 13.15 4.92 -0.16
CA ALA A 87 13.57 5.06 -1.54
C ALA A 87 12.42 4.69 -2.50
N TYR A 88 12.23 5.49 -3.55
CA TYR A 88 11.23 5.23 -4.59
C TYR A 88 11.62 4.05 -5.49
N MET A 89 12.92 3.84 -5.68
CA MET A 89 13.52 2.78 -6.49
C MET A 89 14.59 2.07 -5.68
N PRO A 90 15.02 0.86 -6.07
CA PRO A 90 16.13 0.18 -5.44
C PRO A 90 17.35 1.09 -5.30
N TRP A 91 17.89 1.20 -4.09
CA TRP A 91 19.08 1.97 -3.80
C TRP A 91 19.95 1.24 -2.76
N GLY A 92 21.24 1.03 -3.07
CA GLY A 92 22.14 0.29 -2.17
C GLY A 92 21.59 -1.07 -1.81
N ASP A 93 21.57 -1.39 -0.52
CA ASP A 93 21.10 -2.67 0.02
C ASP A 93 19.61 -2.65 0.39
N THR A 94 18.83 -1.68 -0.09
CA THR A 94 17.39 -1.60 0.22
C THR A 94 16.63 -2.82 -0.27
N ILE A 95 15.62 -3.21 0.50
CA ILE A 95 14.66 -4.27 0.16
C ILE A 95 13.29 -3.67 -0.14
N PRO A 96 12.48 -4.30 -1.01
CA PRO A 96 11.14 -3.81 -1.30
C PRO A 96 10.23 -3.98 -0.08
N LEU A 97 9.33 -3.01 0.10
CA LEU A 97 8.19 -3.07 0.98
C LEU A 97 6.94 -3.29 0.11
N TYR A 98 6.23 -4.37 0.36
CA TYR A 98 5.06 -4.77 -0.41
C TYR A 98 3.78 -4.28 0.23
N SER A 99 2.79 -3.94 -0.58
CA SER A 99 1.42 -3.71 -0.15
C SER A 99 0.62 -5.00 -0.31
N CYS A 100 -0.01 -5.43 0.75
CA CYS A 100 -0.70 -6.69 0.86
C CYS A 100 -2.15 -6.48 1.29
N PHE A 101 -2.99 -7.48 0.99
CA PHE A 101 -4.40 -7.51 1.37
C PHE A 101 -4.72 -8.86 2.02
N SER A 102 -5.34 -8.84 3.18
CA SER A 102 -5.69 -10.07 3.91
C SER A 102 -6.66 -10.95 3.12
N ASN A 103 -6.47 -12.26 3.21
CA ASN A 103 -7.31 -13.26 2.55
C ASN A 103 -8.28 -13.97 3.51
N ASP A 104 -8.43 -13.48 4.74
CA ASP A 104 -9.20 -14.11 5.82
C ASP A 104 -10.62 -13.57 6.01
N ASN A 105 -11.18 -12.87 5.02
CA ASN A 105 -12.45 -12.17 5.01
C ASN A 105 -12.48 -10.84 5.79
N SER A 106 -11.34 -10.35 6.27
CA SER A 106 -11.19 -8.96 6.70
C SER A 106 -11.00 -8.04 5.49
N THR A 107 -11.22 -6.74 5.65
CA THR A 107 -10.86 -5.72 4.65
C THR A 107 -9.59 -5.02 5.12
N ASP A 108 -8.56 -5.81 5.43
CA ASP A 108 -7.35 -5.34 6.05
C ASP A 108 -6.21 -5.25 5.02
N TYR A 109 -5.64 -4.08 4.90
CA TYR A 109 -4.46 -3.80 4.09
C TYR A 109 -3.24 -3.67 4.99
N PHE A 110 -2.14 -4.30 4.61
CA PHE A 110 -0.92 -4.24 5.39
C PHE A 110 0.32 -4.16 4.51
N THR A 111 1.44 -3.81 5.11
CA THR A 111 2.74 -3.83 4.45
C THR A 111 3.57 -5.02 4.92
N SER A 112 4.38 -5.57 4.02
CA SER A 112 5.27 -6.69 4.33
C SER A 112 6.58 -6.58 3.57
N ASN A 113 7.66 -7.14 4.12
CA ASN A 113 8.91 -7.36 3.41
C ASN A 113 8.99 -8.75 2.75
N ASP A 114 7.94 -9.55 2.86
CA ASP A 114 7.80 -10.82 2.14
C ASP A 114 7.11 -10.61 0.79
N PRO A 115 7.76 -10.98 -0.34
CA PRO A 115 7.15 -10.87 -1.67
C PRO A 115 5.90 -11.71 -1.87
N ASN A 116 5.66 -12.69 -1.01
CA ASN A 116 4.44 -13.51 -1.02
C ASN A 116 3.37 -13.02 -0.05
N CYS A 117 3.52 -11.79 0.50
CA CYS A 117 2.56 -11.23 1.44
C CYS A 117 2.23 -12.19 2.60
N GLU A 118 3.22 -12.95 3.09
CA GLU A 118 3.04 -13.89 4.20
C GLU A 118 1.94 -14.94 3.96
N GLY A 119 1.62 -15.20 2.68
CA GLY A 119 0.56 -16.12 2.25
C GLY A 119 -0.79 -15.44 1.98
N HIS A 120 -0.86 -14.13 2.09
CA HIS A 120 -2.01 -13.31 1.71
C HIS A 120 -1.91 -12.84 0.26
N PHE A 121 -2.77 -11.91 -0.17
CA PHE A 121 -2.79 -11.42 -1.53
C PHE A 121 -1.94 -10.15 -1.70
N PRO A 122 -1.15 -10.01 -2.79
CA PRO A 122 -0.59 -8.73 -3.14
C PRO A 122 -1.69 -7.74 -3.52
N PHE A 123 -1.54 -6.47 -3.14
CA PHE A 123 -2.48 -5.42 -3.53
C PHE A 123 -2.25 -5.03 -5.00
N VAL A 124 -3.08 -5.56 -5.88
CA VAL A 124 -2.94 -5.44 -7.33
C VAL A 124 -2.89 -3.98 -7.80
N GLY A 125 -1.84 -3.65 -8.53
CA GLY A 125 -1.58 -2.32 -9.07
C GLY A 125 -0.77 -1.40 -8.15
N MET A 126 -0.46 -1.85 -6.93
CA MET A 126 0.38 -1.15 -5.96
C MET A 126 1.24 -2.15 -5.15
N GLU A 127 1.77 -3.17 -5.80
CA GLU A 127 2.44 -4.29 -5.14
C GLU A 127 3.70 -3.86 -4.36
N ILE A 128 4.44 -2.85 -4.83
CA ILE A 128 5.61 -2.30 -4.14
C ILE A 128 5.31 -0.89 -3.68
N VAL A 129 5.31 -0.69 -2.36
CA VAL A 129 5.12 0.61 -1.73
C VAL A 129 6.37 1.49 -1.88
N GLY A 130 7.54 0.89 -1.77
CA GLY A 130 8.84 1.52 -1.86
C GLY A 130 9.95 0.60 -1.39
N TRP A 131 11.10 1.17 -1.04
CA TRP A 131 12.30 0.44 -0.70
C TRP A 131 12.86 0.93 0.62
N VAL A 132 13.03 0.03 1.58
CA VAL A 132 13.48 0.31 2.95
C VAL A 132 14.82 -0.36 3.21
N MET A 133 15.58 0.09 4.21
CA MET A 133 16.80 -0.60 4.61
C MET A 133 16.46 -1.86 5.41
N PRO A 134 17.16 -2.99 5.19
CA PRO A 134 16.96 -4.21 5.97
C PRO A 134 17.63 -4.14 7.37
N TYR A 135 18.49 -3.17 7.60
CA TYR A 135 19.19 -2.92 8.87
C TYR A 135 19.34 -1.42 9.09
N GLN A 136 19.55 -1.03 10.33
CA GLN A 136 19.68 0.37 10.68
C GLN A 136 20.99 0.97 10.16
N ILE A 137 20.87 2.11 9.48
CA ILE A 137 21.99 2.97 9.08
C ILE A 137 21.77 4.36 9.63
N GLU A 138 22.77 5.24 9.49
CA GLU A 138 22.65 6.66 9.89
C GLU A 138 21.46 7.33 9.21
N GLY A 139 20.65 8.07 9.96
CA GLY A 139 19.45 8.76 9.49
C GLY A 139 18.21 7.87 9.39
N THR A 140 18.31 6.58 9.76
CA THR A 140 17.13 5.69 9.73
C THR A 140 16.66 5.29 11.12
N VAL A 141 15.37 5.00 11.22
CA VAL A 141 14.70 4.45 12.39
C VAL A 141 13.95 3.18 12.03
N PRO A 142 13.68 2.28 13.00
CA PRO A 142 12.85 1.11 12.74
C PRO A 142 11.45 1.49 12.26
N LEU A 143 10.97 0.78 11.26
CA LEU A 143 9.57 0.76 10.83
C LEU A 143 8.94 -0.51 11.40
N TYR A 144 8.00 -0.33 12.31
CA TYR A 144 7.25 -1.43 12.91
C TYR A 144 5.92 -1.60 12.20
N ARG A 145 5.49 -2.85 12.04
CA ARG A 145 4.10 -3.17 11.78
C ARG A 145 3.41 -3.48 13.09
N CYS A 146 2.25 -2.89 13.28
CA CYS A 146 1.38 -3.10 14.42
C CYS A 146 0.03 -3.62 13.94
N ASP A 147 -0.58 -4.52 14.72
CA ASP A 147 -1.91 -5.02 14.51
C ASP A 147 -2.83 -4.58 15.66
N THR A 148 -4.08 -4.22 15.33
CA THR A 148 -5.17 -4.05 16.30
C THR A 148 -6.13 -5.22 16.17
N PRO A 149 -5.90 -6.33 16.90
CA PRO A 149 -6.70 -7.54 16.72
C PRO A 149 -8.14 -7.32 17.15
N GLY A 150 -9.08 -7.97 16.47
CA GLY A 150 -10.49 -7.93 16.80
C GLY A 150 -11.40 -8.14 15.62
N TYR A 151 -12.66 -7.69 15.73
CA TYR A 151 -13.64 -7.83 14.65
C TYR A 151 -13.31 -7.00 13.41
N ALA A 152 -12.60 -5.90 13.60
CA ALA A 152 -12.02 -5.08 12.54
C ALA A 152 -10.51 -5.08 12.75
N GLU A 153 -9.86 -6.16 12.37
CA GLU A 153 -8.41 -6.26 12.29
C GLU A 153 -7.87 -5.13 11.41
N ASP A 154 -6.83 -4.47 11.87
CA ASP A 154 -6.31 -3.28 11.21
C ASP A 154 -4.80 -3.19 11.47
N HIS A 155 -4.02 -3.54 10.47
CA HIS A 155 -2.58 -3.37 10.51
C HIS A 155 -2.19 -1.93 10.17
N PHE A 156 -1.16 -1.45 10.82
CA PHE A 156 -0.62 -0.12 10.51
C PHE A 156 0.87 -0.04 10.77
N ASP A 157 1.53 0.81 10.01
CA ASP A 157 2.95 1.08 10.16
C ASP A 157 3.19 2.29 11.06
N THR A 158 4.24 2.19 11.87
CA THR A 158 4.66 3.25 12.77
C THR A 158 6.16 3.16 13.08
N THR A 159 6.74 4.27 13.51
CA THR A 159 8.11 4.29 14.09
C THR A 159 8.11 4.16 15.61
N ASP A 160 6.93 4.06 16.23
CA ASP A 160 6.80 3.87 17.68
C ASP A 160 6.74 2.38 18.03
N LEU A 161 7.72 1.92 18.79
CA LEU A 161 7.80 0.57 19.32
C LEU A 161 6.54 0.14 20.09
N ASN A 162 5.83 1.08 20.71
CA ASN A 162 4.63 0.83 21.51
C ASN A 162 3.34 0.97 20.71
N CYS A 163 3.40 0.91 19.38
CA CYS A 163 2.22 1.00 18.51
C CYS A 163 1.35 2.24 18.81
N GLU A 164 2.04 3.38 19.04
CA GLU A 164 1.46 4.69 19.36
C GLU A 164 0.64 4.74 20.68
N GLY A 165 0.71 3.69 21.50
CA GLY A 165 0.15 3.65 22.85
C GLY A 165 -1.35 3.95 23.00
N ASN A 166 -1.98 4.42 21.93
CA ASN A 166 -3.35 4.96 21.93
C ASN A 166 -4.43 3.93 21.56
N LYS A 167 -4.00 2.74 21.16
CA LYS A 167 -4.93 1.68 20.74
C LYS A 167 -4.87 0.53 21.74
N PRO A 168 -5.91 0.36 22.58
CA PRO A 168 -5.97 -0.77 23.49
C PRO A 168 -5.89 -2.08 22.74
N GLY A 169 -4.90 -2.91 23.08
CA GLY A 169 -4.71 -4.23 22.49
C GLY A 169 -3.85 -4.27 21.23
N ALA A 170 -3.31 -3.14 20.78
CA ALA A 170 -2.38 -3.15 19.65
C ALA A 170 -1.14 -3.99 19.96
N ILE A 171 -0.75 -4.84 19.02
CA ILE A 171 0.37 -5.77 19.10
C ILE A 171 1.44 -5.32 18.11
N ASN A 172 2.67 -5.18 18.58
CA ASN A 172 3.82 -4.97 17.71
C ASN A 172 4.26 -6.31 17.13
N GLU A 173 4.14 -6.46 15.81
CA GLU A 173 4.52 -7.68 15.08
C GLU A 173 6.00 -7.71 14.71
N GLY A 174 6.70 -6.59 14.88
CA GLY A 174 8.13 -6.49 14.65
C GLY A 174 8.55 -5.45 13.63
N ILE A 175 9.82 -5.47 13.31
CA ILE A 175 10.44 -4.54 12.36
C ILE A 175 10.30 -5.11 10.94
N ILE A 176 9.67 -4.36 10.04
CA ILE A 176 9.55 -4.71 8.62
C ILE A 176 10.60 -4.02 7.74
N GLY A 177 11.37 -3.13 8.31
CA GLY A 177 12.48 -2.43 7.68
C GLY A 177 12.91 -1.20 8.49
N TYR A 178 13.77 -0.38 7.88
CA TYR A 178 14.21 0.90 8.47
C TYR A 178 14.01 2.00 7.45
N ILE A 179 13.43 3.12 7.90
CA ILE A 179 13.07 4.27 7.07
C ILE A 179 13.77 5.53 7.55
N TRP A 180 13.93 6.49 6.67
CA TRP A 180 14.47 7.82 7.00
C TRP A 180 13.39 8.72 7.61
N ILE A 181 13.81 9.64 8.50
CA ILE A 181 12.95 10.64 9.16
C ILE A 181 13.51 12.03 9.03
#